data_d12a8f225754429ddfacfb13185eb49b
#
_entry.id   d12a8f225754429ddfacfb13185eb49b
#
_cell.length_a   1.000
_cell.length_b   1.000
_cell.length_c   1.000
_cell.angle_alpha   90.00
_cell.angle_beta   90.00
_cell.angle_gamma   90.00
#
_symmetry.space_group_name_H-M   'P 1'
#
loop_
_entity.id
_entity.type
_entity.pdbx_description
1 polymer ?
#
loop_
_entity_poly.entity_id
_entity_poly.type
_entity_poly.pdbx_seq_one_letter_code
_entity_poly.pdbx_strand_id
1 'polypeptide(L)'
;MKKIILFLMSAAAIASCSDKAVVGHFTSRGEGLVDEYVASFNATDDELYIQEFDNSEAADFMKANVPYFECPDKELEKTYYFRWWTFRKHVKSTPEGYVITEFLPQVPWAGKYNAINCPAMHQFAEGRWLINAEYMADYARYWCREKEDASKYSYPIAYSFLEFHKVHPDMALLGESYDDLKTIYSMWYDKRWDEEAQMFWQLDGYDGMEVSVSGSLNNDATGYRATLNSYMYADAVALATIAQMLGRDEDVTYFQEEVAKMKSIVNDRLWDESARFYKVIPRHGDMSFSHAREQHGYVPWMFGLPGADRNDAWAQLTDPQGFKAPYGPTTAEQRAEGFKVVYEGHECQWNGPSWPFATAQTLTALARTLHRDGENAL
;
A
#
# COMPACT_ATOMS: atom_id res chain seq x y z
N MET A 1 38.97 13.83 -36.08
CA MET A 1 38.33 12.57 -36.50
C MET A 1 37.41 12.11 -35.39
N LYS A 2 36.13 12.37 -35.54
CA LYS A 2 35.07 12.00 -34.58
C LYS A 2 34.65 10.56 -34.87
N LYS A 3 34.83 9.66 -33.88
CA LYS A 3 34.27 8.30 -33.96
C LYS A 3 32.83 8.32 -33.39
N ILE A 4 31.88 8.14 -34.28
CA ILE A 4 30.51 7.87 -33.98
C ILE A 4 30.41 6.39 -33.62
N ILE A 5 30.04 6.05 -32.38
CA ILE A 5 29.70 4.69 -31.97
C ILE A 5 28.23 4.48 -32.21
N LEU A 6 27.96 3.65 -33.23
CA LEU A 6 26.60 3.20 -33.56
C LEU A 6 26.22 2.05 -32.63
N PHE A 7 25.24 2.23 -31.78
CA PHE A 7 24.65 1.13 -30.98
C PHE A 7 23.70 0.35 -31.89
N LEU A 8 24.13 -0.84 -32.30
CA LEU A 8 23.28 -1.84 -32.96
C LEU A 8 22.43 -2.51 -31.85
N MET A 9 21.13 -2.24 -31.83
CA MET A 9 20.18 -3.07 -31.11
C MET A 9 20.06 -4.41 -31.85
N SER A 10 20.60 -5.47 -31.27
CA SER A 10 20.35 -6.83 -31.70
C SER A 10 18.93 -7.22 -31.26
N ALA A 11 18.00 -7.27 -32.20
CA ALA A 11 16.71 -7.93 -32.02
C ALA A 11 16.99 -9.43 -31.88
N ALA A 12 16.91 -9.95 -30.66
CA ALA A 12 16.84 -11.38 -30.44
C ALA A 12 15.49 -11.88 -30.96
N ALA A 13 15.53 -12.64 -32.05
CA ALA A 13 14.37 -13.36 -32.56
C ALA A 13 13.96 -14.41 -31.52
N ILE A 14 12.85 -14.17 -30.85
CA ILE A 14 12.14 -15.18 -30.07
C ILE A 14 11.55 -16.15 -31.10
N ALA A 15 12.06 -17.37 -31.13
CA ALA A 15 11.49 -18.45 -31.91
C ALA A 15 10.07 -18.74 -31.40
N SER A 16 9.10 -18.28 -32.14
CA SER A 16 7.68 -18.51 -31.94
C SER A 16 7.38 -19.99 -32.13
N CYS A 17 6.85 -20.65 -31.14
CA CYS A 17 5.95 -21.78 -31.35
C CYS A 17 4.78 -21.27 -32.19
N SER A 18 4.60 -21.86 -33.36
CA SER A 18 3.54 -21.51 -34.31
C SER A 18 2.21 -22.14 -33.87
N ASP A 19 1.59 -21.59 -32.84
CA ASP A 19 0.14 -21.62 -32.77
C ASP A 19 -0.34 -20.35 -33.44
N LYS A 20 -1.15 -20.50 -34.49
CA LYS A 20 -1.76 -19.39 -35.19
C LYS A 20 -2.54 -18.57 -34.20
N ALA A 21 -1.92 -17.47 -33.72
CA ALA A 21 -2.65 -16.47 -32.98
C ALA A 21 -3.77 -16.00 -33.92
N VAL A 22 -5.01 -16.37 -33.60
CA VAL A 22 -6.18 -15.73 -34.15
C VAL A 22 -6.09 -14.28 -33.70
N VAL A 23 -5.59 -13.41 -34.53
CA VAL A 23 -5.70 -11.96 -34.38
C VAL A 23 -7.19 -11.66 -34.55
N GLY A 24 -7.99 -11.96 -33.54
CA GLY A 24 -9.32 -11.42 -33.42
C GLY A 24 -9.16 -9.91 -33.28
N HIS A 25 -9.87 -9.14 -34.08
CA HIS A 25 -10.04 -7.73 -33.82
C HIS A 25 -10.70 -7.62 -32.43
N PHE A 26 -9.90 -7.28 -31.40
CA PHE A 26 -10.44 -6.99 -30.08
C PHE A 26 -11.13 -5.62 -30.20
N THR A 27 -12.45 -5.64 -30.22
CA THR A 27 -13.27 -4.45 -30.09
C THR A 27 -13.62 -4.35 -28.60
N SER A 28 -13.03 -3.40 -27.92
CA SER A 28 -13.38 -3.13 -26.53
C SER A 28 -14.88 -2.85 -26.44
N ARG A 29 -15.57 -3.48 -25.48
CA ARG A 29 -16.97 -3.19 -25.18
C ARG A 29 -17.12 -1.82 -24.49
N GLY A 30 -16.01 -1.31 -23.93
CA GLY A 30 -15.88 0.05 -23.41
C GLY A 30 -17.03 0.45 -22.49
N GLU A 31 -17.72 1.53 -22.86
CA GLU A 31 -18.83 2.09 -22.07
C GLU A 31 -19.96 1.08 -21.79
N GLY A 32 -20.31 0.24 -22.77
CA GLY A 32 -21.36 -0.77 -22.61
C GLY A 32 -21.05 -1.80 -21.52
N LEU A 33 -19.76 -2.12 -21.32
CA LEU A 33 -19.34 -3.01 -20.24
C LEU A 33 -19.49 -2.34 -18.87
N VAL A 34 -19.15 -1.05 -18.78
CA VAL A 34 -19.39 -0.26 -17.56
C VAL A 34 -20.86 -0.21 -17.21
N ASP A 35 -21.73 0.05 -18.18
CA ASP A 35 -23.19 0.11 -17.97
C ASP A 35 -23.75 -1.21 -17.43
N GLU A 36 -23.31 -2.36 -17.98
CA GLU A 36 -23.74 -3.68 -17.52
C GLU A 36 -23.35 -3.93 -16.06
N TYR A 37 -22.06 -3.69 -15.70
CA TYR A 37 -21.58 -3.91 -14.34
C TYR A 37 -22.22 -2.96 -13.35
N VAL A 38 -22.32 -1.66 -13.67
CA VAL A 38 -22.96 -0.67 -12.79
C VAL A 38 -24.42 -1.00 -12.56
N ALA A 39 -25.17 -1.34 -13.60
CA ALA A 39 -26.56 -1.75 -13.45
C ALA A 39 -26.71 -2.96 -12.51
N SER A 40 -25.80 -3.95 -12.62
CA SER A 40 -25.77 -5.12 -11.75
C SER A 40 -25.49 -4.77 -10.29
N PHE A 41 -24.54 -3.86 -10.02
CA PHE A 41 -24.18 -3.45 -8.67
C PHE A 41 -25.27 -2.59 -8.03
N ASN A 42 -25.79 -1.61 -8.78
CA ASN A 42 -26.89 -0.75 -8.30
C ASN A 42 -28.15 -1.55 -7.97
N ALA A 43 -28.44 -2.65 -8.68
CA ALA A 43 -29.61 -3.48 -8.44
C ALA A 43 -29.64 -4.15 -7.04
N THR A 44 -28.50 -4.21 -6.37
CA THR A 44 -28.34 -4.87 -5.07
C THR A 44 -27.88 -3.92 -3.96
N ASP A 45 -27.82 -2.63 -4.24
CA ASP A 45 -27.35 -1.61 -3.30
C ASP A 45 -28.48 -0.69 -2.84
N ASP A 46 -28.78 -0.68 -1.55
CA ASP A 46 -29.83 0.13 -0.95
C ASP A 46 -29.45 1.62 -0.80
N GLU A 47 -28.21 1.98 -1.13
CA GLU A 47 -27.69 3.36 -1.05
C GLU A 47 -27.96 4.06 0.30
N LEU A 48 -27.63 3.37 1.39
CA LEU A 48 -27.99 3.77 2.75
C LEU A 48 -27.41 5.11 3.20
N TYR A 49 -26.34 5.59 2.55
CA TYR A 49 -25.61 6.80 2.92
C TYR A 49 -25.56 7.79 1.76
N ILE A 50 -25.60 9.07 2.08
CA ILE A 50 -25.42 10.15 1.10
C ILE A 50 -24.00 10.08 0.54
N GLN A 51 -23.87 10.12 -0.78
CA GLN A 51 -22.62 10.07 -1.55
C GLN A 51 -22.49 11.31 -2.42
N GLU A 52 -21.27 11.71 -2.75
CA GLU A 52 -21.02 12.80 -3.71
C GLU A 52 -21.53 12.45 -5.11
N PHE A 53 -21.23 11.23 -5.53
CA PHE A 53 -21.72 10.64 -6.76
C PHE A 53 -22.60 9.46 -6.38
N ASP A 54 -23.91 9.62 -6.49
CA ASP A 54 -24.87 8.57 -6.13
C ASP A 54 -24.94 7.45 -7.19
N ASN A 55 -25.77 6.44 -6.94
CA ASN A 55 -25.89 5.30 -7.84
C ASN A 55 -26.40 5.68 -9.24
N SER A 56 -27.18 6.77 -9.37
CA SER A 56 -27.63 7.25 -10.68
C SER A 56 -26.53 7.86 -11.52
N GLU A 57 -25.48 8.37 -10.90
CA GLU A 57 -24.31 8.98 -11.51
C GLU A 57 -23.13 7.99 -11.68
N ALA A 58 -23.25 6.78 -11.11
CA ALA A 58 -22.14 5.81 -11.06
C ALA A 58 -21.58 5.44 -12.43
N ALA A 59 -22.44 5.24 -13.43
CA ALA A 59 -22.02 4.88 -14.79
C ALA A 59 -21.25 6.02 -15.45
N ASP A 60 -21.74 7.25 -15.32
CA ASP A 60 -21.11 8.44 -15.91
C ASP A 60 -19.78 8.73 -15.23
N PHE A 61 -19.70 8.64 -13.87
CA PHE A 61 -18.44 8.76 -13.15
C PHE A 61 -17.41 7.74 -13.63
N MET A 62 -17.80 6.46 -13.75
CA MET A 62 -16.87 5.40 -14.12
C MET A 62 -16.41 5.52 -15.58
N LYS A 63 -17.31 5.88 -16.51
CA LYS A 63 -16.96 6.11 -17.92
C LYS A 63 -15.97 7.28 -18.09
N ALA A 64 -16.15 8.33 -17.29
CA ALA A 64 -15.30 9.53 -17.35
C ALA A 64 -13.93 9.33 -16.67
N ASN A 65 -13.83 8.46 -15.67
CA ASN A 65 -12.67 8.44 -14.79
C ASN A 65 -11.92 7.12 -14.74
N VAL A 66 -12.52 5.98 -15.09
CA VAL A 66 -11.92 4.66 -14.85
C VAL A 66 -11.37 4.08 -16.16
N PRO A 67 -10.11 3.61 -16.18
CA PRO A 67 -9.59 2.88 -17.34
C PRO A 67 -10.41 1.63 -17.61
N TYR A 68 -10.71 1.36 -18.88
CA TYR A 68 -11.43 0.14 -19.25
C TYR A 68 -10.54 -1.09 -19.11
N PHE A 69 -11.14 -2.16 -18.63
CA PHE A 69 -10.46 -3.43 -18.42
C PHE A 69 -11.35 -4.59 -18.88
N GLU A 70 -10.82 -5.42 -19.76
CA GLU A 70 -11.47 -6.66 -20.19
C GLU A 70 -10.48 -7.81 -20.08
N CYS A 71 -10.93 -8.93 -19.54
CA CYS A 71 -10.13 -10.14 -19.50
C CYS A 71 -11.01 -11.40 -19.63
N PRO A 72 -10.42 -12.57 -19.94
CA PRO A 72 -11.16 -13.83 -20.01
C PRO A 72 -11.79 -14.26 -18.69
N ASP A 73 -11.15 -13.95 -17.58
CA ASP A 73 -11.66 -14.23 -16.22
C ASP A 73 -12.69 -13.16 -15.83
N LYS A 74 -13.97 -13.54 -15.90
CA LYS A 74 -15.08 -12.61 -15.65
C LYS A 74 -15.30 -12.28 -14.18
N GLU A 75 -14.84 -13.10 -13.26
CA GLU A 75 -14.85 -12.77 -11.83
C GLU A 75 -13.78 -11.72 -11.51
N LEU A 76 -12.61 -11.82 -12.11
CA LEU A 76 -11.57 -10.78 -11.99
C LEU A 76 -12.03 -9.46 -12.61
N GLU A 77 -12.62 -9.50 -13.82
CA GLU A 77 -13.17 -8.33 -14.50
C GLU A 77 -14.27 -7.65 -13.67
N LYS A 78 -15.23 -8.46 -13.13
CA LYS A 78 -16.28 -7.97 -12.24
C LYS A 78 -15.71 -7.34 -10.97
N THR A 79 -14.69 -7.97 -10.37
CA THR A 79 -14.02 -7.45 -9.18
C THR A 79 -13.34 -6.10 -9.45
N TYR A 80 -12.70 -5.94 -10.62
CA TYR A 80 -12.11 -4.67 -11.05
C TYR A 80 -13.16 -3.55 -11.08
N TYR A 81 -14.30 -3.74 -11.78
CA TYR A 81 -15.35 -2.72 -11.86
C TYR A 81 -16.06 -2.51 -10.52
N PHE A 82 -16.23 -3.57 -9.71
CA PHE A 82 -16.79 -3.44 -8.36
C PHE A 82 -15.93 -2.56 -7.46
N ARG A 83 -14.59 -2.71 -7.52
CA ARG A 83 -13.66 -1.86 -6.77
C ARG A 83 -13.81 -0.40 -7.15
N TRP A 84 -13.89 -0.05 -8.42
CA TRP A 84 -14.09 1.32 -8.86
C TRP A 84 -15.48 1.86 -8.52
N TRP A 85 -16.50 1.04 -8.65
CA TRP A 85 -17.87 1.40 -8.24
C TRP A 85 -17.92 1.71 -6.74
N THR A 86 -17.21 0.96 -5.89
CA THR A 86 -17.09 1.26 -4.46
C THR A 86 -16.19 2.46 -4.19
N PHE A 87 -15.05 2.60 -4.89
CA PHE A 87 -14.15 3.76 -4.73
C PHE A 87 -14.90 5.08 -4.93
N ARG A 88 -15.73 5.18 -5.97
CA ARG A 88 -16.59 6.33 -6.22
C ARG A 88 -17.41 6.77 -4.99
N LYS A 89 -17.95 5.82 -4.25
CA LYS A 89 -18.77 6.09 -3.05
C LYS A 89 -17.98 6.82 -1.95
N HIS A 90 -16.67 6.63 -1.91
CA HIS A 90 -15.78 7.17 -0.90
C HIS A 90 -15.15 8.52 -1.30
N VAL A 91 -15.35 8.96 -2.53
CA VAL A 91 -15.00 10.33 -2.95
C VAL A 91 -15.98 11.30 -2.31
N LYS A 92 -15.44 12.34 -1.66
CA LYS A 92 -16.24 13.35 -0.96
C LYS A 92 -15.75 14.74 -1.31
N SER A 93 -16.66 15.59 -1.76
CA SER A 93 -16.40 17.02 -1.94
C SER A 93 -16.42 17.75 -0.60
N THR A 94 -15.49 18.68 -0.43
CA THR A 94 -15.38 19.52 0.76
C THR A 94 -15.09 20.97 0.34
N PRO A 95 -15.25 21.97 1.22
CA PRO A 95 -14.87 23.35 0.90
C PRO A 95 -13.40 23.54 0.52
N GLU A 96 -12.56 22.54 0.79
CA GLU A 96 -11.10 22.58 0.55
C GLU A 96 -10.63 21.64 -0.57
N GLY A 97 -11.57 21.09 -1.33
CA GLY A 97 -11.30 20.11 -2.37
C GLY A 97 -11.78 18.70 -2.02
N TYR A 98 -11.42 17.72 -2.84
CA TYR A 98 -11.85 16.34 -2.63
C TYR A 98 -11.02 15.62 -1.58
N VAL A 99 -11.66 14.71 -0.84
CA VAL A 99 -11.03 13.74 0.04
C VAL A 99 -11.57 12.34 -0.24
N ILE A 100 -10.80 11.31 0.13
CA ILE A 100 -11.24 9.92 0.05
C ILE A 100 -11.46 9.42 1.48
N THR A 101 -12.65 8.92 1.78
CA THR A 101 -12.98 8.42 3.13
C THR A 101 -12.81 6.90 3.20
N GLU A 102 -12.56 6.37 4.40
CA GLU A 102 -12.59 4.92 4.64
C GLU A 102 -14.02 4.45 4.92
N PHE A 103 -14.79 5.25 5.66
CA PHE A 103 -16.18 4.95 6.03
C PHE A 103 -17.14 5.93 5.37
N LEU A 104 -18.29 5.44 4.92
CA LEU A 104 -19.37 6.31 4.44
C LEU A 104 -20.07 7.03 5.61
N PRO A 105 -20.47 6.34 6.71
CA PRO A 105 -20.96 7.05 7.90
C PRO A 105 -19.83 7.78 8.63
N GLN A 106 -20.17 8.87 9.32
CA GLN A 106 -19.24 9.57 10.20
C GLN A 106 -18.83 8.65 11.35
N VAL A 107 -17.52 8.55 11.61
CA VAL A 107 -16.98 7.77 12.72
C VAL A 107 -16.16 8.67 13.68
N PRO A 108 -16.18 8.41 15.00
CA PRO A 108 -15.58 9.32 15.98
C PRO A 108 -14.05 9.30 16.01
N TRP A 109 -13.41 8.29 15.43
CA TRP A 109 -11.95 8.16 15.36
C TRP A 109 -11.32 8.75 14.09
N ALA A 110 -12.15 9.13 13.11
CA ALA A 110 -11.69 9.81 11.90
C ALA A 110 -11.35 11.28 12.19
N GLY A 111 -10.47 11.82 11.36
CA GLY A 111 -10.11 13.23 11.36
C GLY A 111 -11.15 14.10 10.64
N LYS A 112 -10.73 15.29 10.27
CA LYS A 112 -11.53 16.25 9.52
C LYS A 112 -12.09 15.60 8.25
N TYR A 113 -13.32 15.92 7.92
CA TYR A 113 -14.08 15.40 6.77
C TYR A 113 -14.25 13.87 6.75
N ASN A 114 -14.11 13.19 7.89
CA ASN A 114 -14.16 11.74 8.02
C ASN A 114 -13.00 11.01 7.33
N ALA A 115 -11.87 11.68 7.12
CA ALA A 115 -10.68 11.08 6.52
C ALA A 115 -9.81 10.39 7.57
N ILE A 116 -9.19 9.28 7.19
CA ILE A 116 -8.26 8.48 8.01
C ILE A 116 -7.03 8.16 7.16
N ASN A 117 -5.83 8.41 7.69
CA ASN A 117 -4.62 8.17 6.92
C ASN A 117 -4.21 6.69 6.82
N CYS A 118 -4.76 5.82 7.66
CA CYS A 118 -4.46 4.38 7.63
C CYS A 118 -4.61 3.76 6.22
N PRO A 119 -5.75 3.89 5.51
CA PRO A 119 -5.94 3.35 4.17
C PRO A 119 -5.36 4.24 3.05
N ALA A 120 -4.81 5.42 3.36
CA ALA A 120 -4.48 6.42 2.33
C ALA A 120 -3.48 5.90 1.28
N MET A 121 -2.50 5.05 1.66
CA MET A 121 -1.59 4.43 0.70
C MET A 121 -2.36 3.60 -0.36
N HIS A 122 -3.37 2.84 0.07
CA HIS A 122 -4.20 2.04 -0.83
C HIS A 122 -5.08 2.93 -1.71
N GLN A 123 -5.65 3.99 -1.12
CA GLN A 123 -6.46 4.97 -1.84
C GLN A 123 -5.64 5.72 -2.91
N PHE A 124 -4.38 6.10 -2.62
CA PHE A 124 -3.47 6.66 -3.62
C PHE A 124 -3.06 5.62 -4.68
N ALA A 125 -2.76 4.39 -4.28
CA ALA A 125 -2.36 3.34 -5.21
C ALA A 125 -3.47 3.00 -6.22
N GLU A 126 -4.73 3.08 -5.82
CA GLU A 126 -5.91 2.87 -6.67
C GLU A 126 -6.30 4.17 -7.39
N GLY A 127 -6.50 5.26 -6.65
CA GLY A 127 -7.01 6.54 -7.18
C GLY A 127 -6.08 7.23 -8.18
N ARG A 128 -4.77 6.96 -8.14
CA ARG A 128 -3.83 7.49 -9.14
C ARG A 128 -4.14 7.09 -10.58
N TRP A 129 -4.97 6.06 -10.79
CA TRP A 129 -5.39 5.61 -12.11
C TRP A 129 -6.68 6.27 -12.61
N LEU A 130 -7.34 7.13 -11.79
CA LEU A 130 -8.45 7.95 -12.26
C LEU A 130 -7.95 8.92 -13.35
N ILE A 131 -8.76 9.10 -14.40
CA ILE A 131 -8.43 10.02 -15.51
C ILE A 131 -8.37 11.47 -15.01
N ASN A 132 -9.34 11.87 -14.17
CA ASN A 132 -9.28 13.18 -13.50
C ASN A 132 -8.34 13.12 -12.28
N ALA A 133 -7.16 13.72 -12.44
CA ALA A 133 -6.15 13.78 -11.39
C ALA A 133 -6.55 14.64 -10.18
N GLU A 134 -7.53 15.54 -10.32
CA GLU A 134 -7.92 16.51 -9.30
C GLU A 134 -8.35 15.85 -7.99
N TYR A 135 -9.07 14.74 -8.06
CA TYR A 135 -9.50 13.99 -6.87
C TYR A 135 -8.31 13.63 -5.97
N MET A 136 -7.24 13.14 -6.57
CA MET A 136 -6.06 12.72 -5.81
C MET A 136 -5.11 13.89 -5.51
N ALA A 137 -5.05 14.92 -6.35
CA ALA A 137 -4.29 16.13 -6.08
C ALA A 137 -4.85 16.90 -4.88
N ASP A 138 -6.16 17.03 -4.80
CA ASP A 138 -6.83 17.65 -3.64
C ASP A 138 -6.64 16.82 -2.37
N TYR A 139 -6.76 15.50 -2.47
CA TYR A 139 -6.51 14.59 -1.36
C TYR A 139 -5.05 14.66 -0.87
N ALA A 140 -4.10 14.85 -1.77
CA ALA A 140 -2.70 15.10 -1.42
C ALA A 140 -2.56 16.42 -0.64
N ARG A 141 -3.12 17.50 -1.14
CA ARG A 141 -3.13 18.81 -0.44
C ARG A 141 -3.81 18.74 0.94
N TYR A 142 -4.87 17.94 1.04
CA TYR A 142 -5.55 17.71 2.32
C TYR A 142 -4.56 17.15 3.37
N TRP A 143 -3.79 16.12 3.06
CA TRP A 143 -2.84 15.53 4.02
C TRP A 143 -1.67 16.47 4.37
N CYS A 144 -1.27 17.35 3.46
CA CYS A 144 -0.29 18.38 3.77
C CYS A 144 -0.81 19.43 4.76
N ARG A 145 -2.12 19.72 4.75
CA ARG A 145 -2.76 20.63 5.71
C ARG A 145 -2.99 19.95 7.07
N GLU A 146 -3.41 18.71 7.09
CA GLU A 146 -3.79 17.97 8.30
C GLU A 146 -2.62 17.06 8.77
N LYS A 147 -1.45 17.66 8.99
CA LYS A 147 -0.18 16.94 9.30
C LYS A 147 -0.26 16.04 10.53
N GLU A 148 -1.00 16.46 11.57
CA GLU A 148 -1.18 15.65 12.79
C GLU A 148 -1.93 14.34 12.49
N ASP A 149 -2.99 14.42 11.70
CA ASP A 149 -3.73 13.23 11.26
C ASP A 149 -2.93 12.43 10.23
N ALA A 150 -2.12 13.06 9.38
CA ALA A 150 -1.24 12.40 8.42
C ALA A 150 -0.11 11.58 9.08
N SER A 151 0.23 11.87 10.34
CA SER A 151 1.24 11.16 11.15
C SER A 151 0.65 10.40 12.34
N LYS A 152 -0.61 9.98 12.25
CA LYS A 152 -1.33 9.25 13.30
C LYS A 152 -1.21 7.74 13.13
N TYR A 153 -1.67 7.19 12.00
CA TYR A 153 -1.47 5.80 11.61
C TYR A 153 -0.24 5.67 10.72
N SER A 154 0.42 4.53 10.74
CA SER A 154 1.57 4.22 9.90
C SER A 154 1.20 4.32 8.42
N TYR A 155 1.86 5.23 7.70
CA TYR A 155 1.53 5.55 6.32
C TYR A 155 2.71 6.19 5.59
N PRO A 156 3.13 5.67 4.41
CA PRO A 156 4.21 6.26 3.61
C PRO A 156 3.67 7.37 2.71
N ILE A 157 3.56 8.59 3.22
CA ILE A 157 2.91 9.71 2.54
C ILE A 157 3.73 10.22 1.34
N ALA A 158 5.03 10.48 1.53
CA ALA A 158 5.88 11.00 0.46
C ALA A 158 6.02 10.00 -0.69
N TYR A 159 6.09 8.70 -0.36
CA TYR A 159 6.04 7.62 -1.34
C TYR A 159 4.74 7.66 -2.15
N SER A 160 3.59 7.84 -1.49
CA SER A 160 2.28 7.88 -2.16
C SER A 160 2.18 9.07 -3.12
N PHE A 161 2.71 10.24 -2.76
CA PHE A 161 2.78 11.41 -3.64
C PHE A 161 3.67 11.16 -4.86
N LEU A 162 4.84 10.58 -4.67
CA LEU A 162 5.74 10.24 -5.77
C LEU A 162 5.11 9.20 -6.71
N GLU A 163 4.42 8.20 -6.18
CA GLU A 163 3.71 7.19 -6.97
C GLU A 163 2.52 7.78 -7.74
N PHE A 164 1.82 8.76 -7.19
CA PHE A 164 0.80 9.54 -7.89
C PHE A 164 1.43 10.38 -9.01
N HIS A 165 2.51 11.11 -8.72
CA HIS A 165 3.25 11.91 -9.71
C HIS A 165 3.74 11.09 -10.92
N LYS A 166 4.10 9.82 -10.73
CA LYS A 166 4.52 8.94 -11.85
C LYS A 166 3.42 8.70 -12.87
N VAL A 167 2.16 8.79 -12.48
CA VAL A 167 1.00 8.63 -13.37
C VAL A 167 0.50 9.98 -13.87
N HIS A 168 0.45 10.97 -12.98
CA HIS A 168 0.04 12.34 -13.27
C HIS A 168 1.18 13.30 -12.92
N PRO A 169 2.15 13.51 -13.81
CA PRO A 169 3.28 14.40 -13.55
C PRO A 169 2.82 15.84 -13.24
N ASP A 170 3.06 16.29 -12.01
CA ASP A 170 2.74 17.64 -11.55
C ASP A 170 3.87 18.14 -10.64
N MET A 171 4.78 18.92 -11.22
CA MET A 171 5.90 19.52 -10.49
C MET A 171 5.46 20.65 -9.56
N ALA A 172 4.32 21.30 -9.84
CA ALA A 172 3.79 22.33 -8.97
C ALA A 172 3.27 21.72 -7.65
N LEU A 173 2.50 20.63 -7.75
CA LEU A 173 2.03 19.88 -6.58
C LEU A 173 3.21 19.37 -5.74
N LEU A 174 4.22 18.78 -6.35
CA LEU A 174 5.40 18.32 -5.61
C LEU A 174 6.13 19.47 -4.93
N GLY A 175 6.30 20.60 -5.63
CA GLY A 175 6.99 21.77 -5.10
C GLY A 175 6.26 22.43 -3.92
N GLU A 176 4.94 22.57 -4.01
CA GLU A 176 4.11 23.14 -2.93
C GLU A 176 4.01 22.21 -1.71
N SER A 177 4.07 20.90 -1.90
CA SER A 177 3.90 19.90 -0.84
C SER A 177 5.22 19.51 -0.14
N TYR A 178 6.36 19.75 -0.75
CA TYR A 178 7.64 19.20 -0.33
C TYR A 178 8.02 19.49 1.12
N ASP A 179 7.91 20.75 1.55
CA ASP A 179 8.29 21.15 2.91
C ASP A 179 7.31 20.59 3.96
N ASP A 180 6.04 20.40 3.58
CA ASP A 180 5.05 19.74 4.42
C ASP A 180 5.34 18.24 4.57
N LEU A 181 5.72 17.56 3.49
CA LEU A 181 6.13 16.15 3.51
C LEU A 181 7.37 15.94 4.40
N LYS A 182 8.36 16.84 4.32
CA LYS A 182 9.53 16.83 5.23
C LYS A 182 9.10 16.99 6.69
N THR A 183 8.17 17.89 6.94
CA THR A 183 7.63 18.13 8.29
C THR A 183 6.97 16.84 8.82
N ILE A 184 6.10 16.20 8.03
CA ILE A 184 5.44 14.96 8.43
C ILE A 184 6.47 13.84 8.67
N TYR A 185 7.51 13.74 7.84
CA TYR A 185 8.60 12.79 8.06
C TYR A 185 9.30 13.02 9.41
N SER A 186 9.61 14.28 9.75
CA SER A 186 10.25 14.61 11.03
C SER A 186 9.34 14.36 12.24
N MET A 187 8.02 14.54 12.10
CA MET A 187 7.06 14.26 13.18
C MET A 187 7.08 12.80 13.65
N TRP A 188 7.46 11.86 12.79
CA TRP A 188 7.63 10.46 13.19
C TRP A 188 8.79 10.28 14.15
N TYR A 189 9.89 11.04 13.99
CA TYR A 189 11.00 11.06 14.96
C TYR A 189 10.53 11.55 16.31
N ASP A 190 9.76 12.61 16.37
CA ASP A 190 9.24 13.16 17.64
C ASP A 190 8.24 12.20 18.31
N LYS A 191 7.46 11.48 17.53
CA LYS A 191 6.35 10.65 18.04
C LYS A 191 6.73 9.21 18.33
N ARG A 192 7.62 8.61 17.52
CA ARG A 192 7.81 7.14 17.47
C ARG A 192 9.26 6.67 17.43
N TRP A 193 10.23 7.57 17.36
CA TRP A 193 11.62 7.18 17.44
C TRP A 193 12.01 6.80 18.85
N ASP A 194 12.73 5.70 19.01
CA ASP A 194 13.30 5.26 20.28
C ASP A 194 14.82 5.44 20.25
N GLU A 195 15.34 6.35 21.06
CA GLU A 195 16.76 6.71 21.07
C GLU A 195 17.67 5.59 21.60
N GLU A 196 17.17 4.73 22.46
CA GLU A 196 17.95 3.60 22.97
C GLU A 196 17.97 2.45 21.95
N ALA A 197 16.81 2.10 21.42
CA ALA A 197 16.68 1.04 20.42
C ALA A 197 17.13 1.48 19.02
N GLN A 198 17.19 2.78 18.73
CA GLN A 198 17.47 3.33 17.40
C GLN A 198 16.55 2.72 16.30
N MET A 199 15.26 2.64 16.59
CA MET A 199 14.21 2.13 15.72
C MET A 199 12.90 2.86 15.94
N PHE A 200 12.05 2.89 14.94
CA PHE A 200 10.67 3.34 15.11
C PHE A 200 9.82 2.24 15.70
N TRP A 201 9.02 2.59 16.70
CA TRP A 201 8.02 1.72 17.31
C TRP A 201 6.61 2.17 16.97
N GLN A 202 5.63 1.26 17.03
CA GLN A 202 4.22 1.57 16.81
C GLN A 202 3.34 0.70 17.72
N LEU A 203 2.11 1.19 17.96
CA LEU A 203 1.04 0.40 18.55
C LEU A 203 0.30 -0.40 17.46
N ASP A 204 -0.23 -1.55 17.81
CA ASP A 204 -1.06 -2.37 16.92
C ASP A 204 -2.15 -1.54 16.22
N GLY A 205 -2.99 -0.84 16.98
CA GLY A 205 -4.10 -0.08 16.45
C GLY A 205 -3.69 1.04 15.51
N TYR A 206 -2.54 1.69 15.73
CA TYR A 206 -2.04 2.73 14.84
C TYR A 206 -1.20 2.19 13.69
N ASP A 207 -0.93 0.90 13.66
CA ASP A 207 -0.41 0.20 12.49
C ASP A 207 -1.54 -0.43 11.65
N GLY A 208 -2.79 -0.23 12.09
CA GLY A 208 -4.00 -0.77 11.47
C GLY A 208 -4.20 -2.27 11.74
N MET A 209 -3.71 -2.79 12.88
CA MET A 209 -3.65 -4.23 13.20
C MET A 209 -4.09 -4.49 14.65
N GLU A 210 -5.26 -4.04 15.02
CA GLU A 210 -5.71 -3.82 16.41
C GLU A 210 -5.55 -5.02 17.32
N VAL A 211 -5.75 -6.20 16.94
CA VAL A 211 -5.58 -7.40 17.76
C VAL A 211 -4.65 -8.37 17.04
N SER A 212 -3.36 -8.03 17.00
CA SER A 212 -2.34 -8.90 16.42
C SER A 212 -1.87 -9.97 17.41
N VAL A 213 -1.21 -11.02 16.91
CA VAL A 213 -0.62 -12.04 17.80
C VAL A 213 0.51 -11.44 18.63
N SER A 214 1.39 -10.66 18.00
CA SER A 214 2.51 -10.01 18.70
C SER A 214 2.06 -8.98 19.72
N GLY A 215 1.02 -8.19 19.40
CA GLY A 215 0.47 -7.19 20.29
C GLY A 215 -0.30 -7.77 21.49
N SER A 216 -1.00 -8.88 21.29
CA SER A 216 -1.76 -9.55 22.35
C SER A 216 -0.86 -10.12 23.46
N LEU A 217 0.42 -10.36 23.17
CA LEU A 217 1.39 -10.84 24.15
C LEU A 217 2.03 -9.71 24.95
N ASN A 218 1.86 -8.47 24.52
CA ASN A 218 2.39 -7.30 25.18
C ASN A 218 1.26 -6.52 25.85
N ASN A 219 1.45 -6.16 27.11
CA ASN A 219 0.44 -5.44 27.89
C ASN A 219 0.03 -4.08 27.30
N ASP A 220 0.82 -3.52 26.38
CA ASP A 220 0.61 -2.21 25.79
C ASP A 220 0.53 -2.22 24.25
N ALA A 221 0.60 -3.39 23.62
CA ALA A 221 0.54 -3.60 22.18
C ALA A 221 1.59 -2.81 21.36
N THR A 222 2.71 -2.41 21.99
CA THR A 222 3.79 -1.67 21.32
C THR A 222 4.90 -2.58 20.82
N GLY A 223 5.52 -2.23 19.68
CA GLY A 223 6.63 -2.99 19.14
C GLY A 223 7.38 -2.27 18.02
N TYR A 224 8.63 -2.68 17.79
CA TYR A 224 9.40 -2.30 16.62
C TYR A 224 8.95 -3.22 15.48
N ARG A 225 8.41 -2.61 14.40
CA ARG A 225 7.68 -3.34 13.36
C ARG A 225 8.28 -3.07 11.98
N ALA A 226 8.21 -4.06 11.13
CA ALA A 226 8.65 -3.94 9.75
C ALA A 226 7.84 -2.91 8.94
N THR A 227 6.56 -2.69 9.28
CA THR A 227 5.65 -1.72 8.66
C THR A 227 6.18 -0.29 8.73
N LEU A 228 6.13 0.37 9.89
CA LEU A 228 6.52 1.78 10.04
C LEU A 228 7.98 2.01 9.60
N ASN A 229 8.91 1.11 9.97
CA ASN A 229 10.30 1.26 9.57
C ASN A 229 10.51 1.17 8.05
N SER A 230 9.73 0.33 7.34
CA SER A 230 9.74 0.27 5.88
C SER A 230 9.05 1.48 5.23
N TYR A 231 8.02 2.02 5.87
CA TYR A 231 7.36 3.24 5.39
C TYR A 231 8.29 4.45 5.51
N MET A 232 9.03 4.57 6.60
CA MET A 232 10.05 5.60 6.75
C MET A 232 11.18 5.47 5.71
N TYR A 233 11.58 4.24 5.37
CA TYR A 233 12.49 4.00 4.25
C TYR A 233 11.90 4.48 2.93
N ALA A 234 10.65 4.11 2.62
CA ALA A 234 9.99 4.47 1.38
C ALA A 234 9.82 5.99 1.24
N ASP A 235 9.46 6.65 2.32
CA ASP A 235 9.35 8.11 2.38
C ASP A 235 10.71 8.80 2.21
N ALA A 236 11.77 8.29 2.83
CA ALA A 236 13.12 8.82 2.62
C ALA A 236 13.57 8.70 1.15
N VAL A 237 13.31 7.56 0.49
CA VAL A 237 13.57 7.37 -0.95
C VAL A 237 12.78 8.36 -1.79
N ALA A 238 11.50 8.54 -1.46
CA ALA A 238 10.63 9.48 -2.17
C ALA A 238 11.07 10.92 -1.98
N LEU A 239 11.38 11.33 -0.76
CA LEU A 239 11.85 12.68 -0.44
C LEU A 239 13.20 13.01 -1.10
N ALA A 240 14.15 12.06 -1.11
CA ALA A 240 15.39 12.22 -1.86
C ALA A 240 15.14 12.41 -3.37
N THR A 241 14.19 11.63 -3.93
CA THR A 241 13.84 11.69 -5.35
C THR A 241 13.16 13.03 -5.69
N ILE A 242 12.20 13.46 -4.88
CA ILE A 242 11.50 14.74 -5.06
C ILE A 242 12.49 15.91 -4.89
N ALA A 243 13.38 15.86 -3.88
CA ALA A 243 14.43 16.85 -3.68
C ALA A 243 15.32 17.00 -4.91
N GLN A 244 15.73 15.88 -5.52
CA GLN A 244 16.51 15.88 -6.75
C GLN A 244 15.75 16.54 -7.91
N MET A 245 14.45 16.23 -8.08
CA MET A 245 13.59 16.85 -9.10
C MET A 245 13.46 18.36 -8.90
N LEU A 246 13.47 18.82 -7.63
CA LEU A 246 13.34 20.22 -7.25
C LEU A 246 14.68 20.97 -7.15
N GLY A 247 15.82 20.29 -7.36
CA GLY A 247 17.17 20.90 -7.26
C GLY A 247 17.58 21.25 -5.83
N ARG A 248 17.15 20.49 -4.81
CA ARG A 248 17.45 20.72 -3.39
C ARG A 248 18.58 19.79 -2.92
N ASP A 249 19.80 20.06 -3.30
CA ASP A 249 20.96 19.16 -3.12
C ASP A 249 21.26 18.78 -1.66
N GLU A 250 21.07 19.71 -0.71
CA GLU A 250 21.28 19.43 0.72
C GLU A 250 20.26 18.39 1.23
N ASP A 251 19.01 18.51 0.82
CA ASP A 251 17.95 17.54 1.17
C ASP A 251 18.21 16.18 0.51
N VAL A 252 18.74 16.16 -0.72
CA VAL A 252 19.13 14.89 -1.38
C VAL A 252 20.13 14.13 -0.52
N THR A 253 21.17 14.82 -0.05
CA THR A 253 22.22 14.22 0.79
C THR A 253 21.63 13.69 2.10
N TYR A 254 20.84 14.51 2.79
CA TYR A 254 20.21 14.14 4.05
C TYR A 254 19.31 12.90 3.90
N PHE A 255 18.44 12.90 2.90
CA PHE A 255 17.51 11.75 2.73
C PHE A 255 18.21 10.50 2.18
N GLN A 256 19.34 10.60 1.47
CA GLN A 256 20.14 9.42 1.12
C GLN A 256 20.78 8.77 2.37
N GLU A 257 21.19 9.54 3.35
CA GLU A 257 21.64 9.03 4.65
C GLU A 257 20.51 8.35 5.40
N GLU A 258 19.30 8.95 5.42
CA GLU A 258 18.12 8.33 6.00
C GLU A 258 17.72 7.02 5.29
N VAL A 259 17.82 6.96 3.97
CA VAL A 259 17.61 5.72 3.20
C VAL A 259 18.56 4.62 3.67
N ALA A 260 19.86 4.92 3.80
CA ALA A 260 20.84 3.95 4.26
C ALA A 260 20.57 3.47 5.69
N LYS A 261 20.25 4.40 6.58
CA LYS A 261 19.88 4.13 7.99
C LYS A 261 18.66 3.23 8.09
N MET A 262 17.55 3.58 7.44
CA MET A 262 16.31 2.80 7.49
C MET A 262 16.48 1.41 6.85
N LYS A 263 17.23 1.33 5.76
CA LYS A 263 17.53 0.04 5.13
C LYS A 263 18.28 -0.89 6.08
N SER A 264 19.28 -0.39 6.81
CA SER A 264 20.00 -1.18 7.82
C SER A 264 19.06 -1.61 8.95
N ILE A 265 18.23 -0.70 9.49
CA ILE A 265 17.27 -1.03 10.54
C ILE A 265 16.38 -2.18 10.12
N VAL A 266 15.73 -2.09 8.95
CA VAL A 266 14.79 -3.14 8.52
C VAL A 266 15.54 -4.45 8.27
N ASN A 267 16.64 -4.41 7.51
CA ASN A 267 17.32 -5.62 7.09
C ASN A 267 18.11 -6.30 8.20
N ASP A 268 18.75 -5.52 9.09
CA ASP A 268 19.69 -6.08 10.05
C ASP A 268 19.06 -6.27 11.44
N ARG A 269 18.01 -5.52 11.77
CA ARG A 269 17.43 -5.50 13.11
C ARG A 269 16.04 -6.19 13.19
N LEU A 270 15.24 -6.16 12.12
CA LEU A 270 13.88 -6.71 12.12
C LEU A 270 13.75 -8.06 11.39
N TRP A 271 14.84 -8.55 10.79
CA TRP A 271 14.90 -9.87 10.19
C TRP A 271 15.29 -10.93 11.23
N ASP A 272 14.41 -11.88 11.49
CA ASP A 272 14.71 -13.08 12.30
C ASP A 272 15.30 -14.15 11.41
N GLU A 273 16.61 -14.35 11.51
CA GLU A 273 17.37 -15.32 10.71
C GLU A 273 16.91 -16.76 10.96
N SER A 274 16.47 -17.08 12.18
CA SER A 274 15.99 -18.41 12.54
C SER A 274 14.61 -18.71 11.96
N ALA A 275 13.76 -17.69 11.89
CA ALA A 275 12.42 -17.78 11.32
C ALA A 275 12.40 -17.52 9.81
N ARG A 276 13.49 -16.99 9.23
CA ARG A 276 13.56 -16.52 7.84
C ARG A 276 12.40 -15.58 7.51
N PHE A 277 12.16 -14.59 8.40
CA PHE A 277 11.02 -13.69 8.27
C PHE A 277 11.22 -12.39 9.06
N TYR A 278 10.59 -11.28 8.63
CA TYR A 278 10.53 -10.06 9.40
C TYR A 278 9.48 -10.19 10.50
N LYS A 279 9.88 -9.97 11.75
CA LYS A 279 9.01 -10.17 12.91
C LYS A 279 9.02 -8.93 13.80
N VAL A 280 8.00 -8.82 14.63
CA VAL A 280 7.90 -7.78 15.64
C VAL A 280 8.87 -8.06 16.78
N ILE A 281 9.55 -7.02 17.24
CA ILE A 281 10.26 -7.03 18.53
C ILE A 281 9.39 -6.21 19.50
N PRO A 282 8.83 -6.81 20.58
CA PRO A 282 8.14 -6.09 21.62
C PRO A 282 8.98 -4.93 22.16
N ARG A 283 8.37 -3.75 22.33
CA ARG A 283 9.10 -2.56 22.77
C ARG A 283 9.68 -2.70 24.18
N HIS A 284 8.95 -3.39 25.05
CA HIS A 284 9.34 -3.64 26.42
C HIS A 284 9.72 -5.11 26.61
N GLY A 285 10.92 -5.39 27.09
CA GLY A 285 11.43 -6.74 27.27
C GLY A 285 12.91 -6.87 26.93
N ASP A 286 13.31 -8.06 26.54
CA ASP A 286 14.70 -8.44 26.26
C ASP A 286 15.13 -8.23 24.80
N MET A 287 14.34 -7.52 24.02
CA MET A 287 14.57 -7.29 22.58
C MET A 287 14.54 -8.56 21.73
N SER A 288 13.92 -9.63 22.20
CA SER A 288 13.71 -10.84 21.41
C SER A 288 12.52 -10.69 20.46
N PHE A 289 12.55 -11.45 19.34
CA PHE A 289 11.45 -11.47 18.39
C PHE A 289 10.19 -12.10 18.98
N SER A 290 9.02 -11.58 18.60
CA SER A 290 7.75 -12.26 18.77
C SER A 290 7.84 -13.70 18.26
N HIS A 291 7.06 -14.63 18.85
CA HIS A 291 7.09 -16.03 18.45
C HIS A 291 6.42 -16.29 17.08
N ALA A 292 5.50 -15.43 16.65
CA ALA A 292 4.73 -15.59 15.43
C ALA A 292 5.31 -14.83 14.24
N ARG A 293 5.14 -15.41 13.02
CA ARG A 293 5.16 -14.64 11.78
C ARG A 293 3.78 -14.02 11.55
N GLU A 294 3.76 -12.75 11.18
CA GLU A 294 2.54 -12.02 10.85
C GLU A 294 2.64 -11.46 9.44
N GLN A 295 1.53 -11.41 8.72
CA GLN A 295 1.48 -11.10 7.29
C GLN A 295 2.14 -9.76 6.94
N HIS A 296 2.06 -8.76 7.83
CA HIS A 296 2.74 -7.48 7.67
C HIS A 296 4.28 -7.59 7.56
N GLY A 297 4.88 -8.71 7.96
CA GLY A 297 6.29 -9.00 7.73
C GLY A 297 6.67 -9.10 6.25
N TYR A 298 5.71 -9.15 5.31
CA TYR A 298 5.97 -9.02 3.87
C TYR A 298 6.11 -7.57 3.39
N VAL A 299 5.76 -6.57 4.20
CA VAL A 299 5.81 -5.14 3.82
C VAL A 299 7.18 -4.67 3.31
N PRO A 300 8.33 -5.10 3.85
CA PRO A 300 9.62 -4.70 3.32
C PRO A 300 9.82 -4.99 1.82
N TRP A 301 9.23 -6.09 1.30
CA TRP A 301 9.31 -6.40 -0.14
C TRP A 301 8.51 -5.43 -1.01
N MET A 302 7.48 -4.74 -0.47
CA MET A 302 6.76 -3.69 -1.20
C MET A 302 7.70 -2.57 -1.66
N PHE A 303 8.80 -2.36 -0.95
CA PHE A 303 9.76 -1.28 -1.20
C PHE A 303 11.11 -1.79 -1.70
N GLY A 304 11.22 -3.10 -1.97
CA GLY A 304 12.45 -3.71 -2.49
C GLY A 304 13.60 -3.75 -1.49
N LEU A 305 13.30 -3.68 -0.20
CA LEU A 305 14.31 -3.70 0.88
C LEU A 305 15.09 -5.02 0.94
N PRO A 306 14.42 -6.21 0.94
CA PRO A 306 15.13 -7.48 1.03
C PRO A 306 15.84 -7.86 -0.28
N GLY A 307 16.98 -8.51 -0.16
CA GLY A 307 17.65 -9.18 -1.28
C GLY A 307 16.98 -10.51 -1.65
N ALA A 308 17.40 -11.08 -2.79
CA ALA A 308 16.90 -12.38 -3.26
C ALA A 308 17.24 -13.55 -2.31
N ASP A 309 18.26 -13.39 -1.48
CA ASP A 309 18.67 -14.33 -0.42
C ASP A 309 17.61 -14.54 0.69
N ARG A 310 16.57 -13.68 0.71
CA ARG A 310 15.44 -13.75 1.66
C ARG A 310 14.12 -14.20 1.02
N ASN A 311 14.12 -14.55 -0.25
CA ASN A 311 12.89 -14.94 -0.94
C ASN A 311 12.30 -16.26 -0.44
N ASP A 312 13.04 -17.08 0.28
CA ASP A 312 12.53 -18.27 0.97
C ASP A 312 11.41 -17.97 1.98
N ALA A 313 11.28 -16.72 2.45
CA ALA A 313 10.15 -16.25 3.24
C ALA A 313 8.80 -16.45 2.55
N TRP A 314 8.76 -16.40 1.22
CA TRP A 314 7.52 -16.58 0.44
C TRP A 314 6.92 -17.97 0.54
N ALA A 315 7.70 -18.99 0.92
CA ALA A 315 7.19 -20.34 1.18
C ALA A 315 6.09 -20.34 2.24
N GLN A 316 6.11 -19.41 3.19
CA GLN A 316 5.07 -19.30 4.22
C GLN A 316 3.69 -18.93 3.64
N LEU A 317 3.64 -18.26 2.49
CA LEU A 317 2.37 -17.87 1.86
C LEU A 317 1.57 -19.08 1.35
N THR A 318 2.25 -20.14 0.95
CA THR A 318 1.64 -21.37 0.43
C THR A 318 1.63 -22.54 1.44
N ASP A 319 2.26 -22.37 2.59
CA ASP A 319 2.28 -23.36 3.67
C ASP A 319 0.92 -23.38 4.41
N PRO A 320 0.25 -24.57 4.52
CA PRO A 320 -0.99 -24.69 5.28
C PRO A 320 -0.87 -24.37 6.78
N GLN A 321 0.33 -24.44 7.34
CA GLN A 321 0.60 -24.01 8.73
C GLN A 321 1.13 -22.57 8.80
N GLY A 322 1.48 -22.00 7.63
CA GLY A 322 1.81 -20.58 7.45
C GLY A 322 0.55 -19.75 7.21
N PHE A 323 0.52 -19.02 6.09
CA PHE A 323 -0.57 -18.08 5.78
C PHE A 323 -1.62 -18.62 4.81
N LYS A 324 -1.48 -19.83 4.27
CA LYS A 324 -2.40 -20.36 3.27
C LYS A 324 -3.77 -20.66 3.86
N ALA A 325 -4.80 -20.00 3.37
CA ALA A 325 -6.19 -20.28 3.71
C ALA A 325 -7.09 -20.25 2.46
N PRO A 326 -8.33 -20.80 2.51
CA PRO A 326 -9.17 -20.99 1.32
C PRO A 326 -9.58 -19.70 0.62
N TYR A 327 -9.71 -18.58 1.36
CA TYR A 327 -10.27 -17.31 0.87
C TYR A 327 -9.28 -16.14 0.91
N GLY A 328 -7.99 -16.43 1.07
CA GLY A 328 -6.92 -15.44 1.15
C GLY A 328 -5.94 -15.77 2.27
N PRO A 329 -4.77 -15.16 2.29
CA PRO A 329 -3.80 -15.38 3.34
C PRO A 329 -4.32 -14.90 4.69
N THR A 330 -4.00 -15.64 5.75
CA THR A 330 -4.27 -15.25 7.13
C THR A 330 -3.32 -14.14 7.57
N THR A 331 -3.72 -13.32 8.54
CA THR A 331 -2.89 -12.23 9.07
C THR A 331 -1.77 -12.70 9.99
N ALA A 332 -1.91 -13.88 10.57
CA ALA A 332 -0.87 -14.57 11.34
C ALA A 332 -0.69 -16.00 10.83
N GLU A 333 0.51 -16.58 11.00
CA GLU A 333 0.73 -17.99 10.66
C GLU A 333 -0.14 -18.91 11.53
N GLN A 334 -0.76 -19.91 10.90
CA GLN A 334 -1.77 -20.77 11.55
C GLN A 334 -1.21 -21.67 12.64
N ARG A 335 0.12 -21.89 12.67
CA ARG A 335 0.81 -22.62 13.74
C ARG A 335 1.08 -21.81 14.99
N ALA A 336 0.91 -20.48 14.95
CA ALA A 336 1.25 -19.63 16.07
C ALA A 336 0.32 -19.85 17.27
N GLU A 337 0.86 -19.86 18.47
CA GLU A 337 0.05 -19.69 19.66
C GLU A 337 -0.66 -18.33 19.60
N GLY A 338 -1.95 -18.30 19.86
CA GLY A 338 -2.78 -17.09 19.71
C GLY A 338 -3.40 -16.89 18.34
N PHE A 339 -3.12 -17.77 17.34
CA PHE A 339 -3.87 -17.77 16.09
C PHE A 339 -5.35 -18.09 16.33
N LYS A 340 -6.25 -17.24 15.82
CA LYS A 340 -7.70 -17.38 15.97
C LYS A 340 -8.44 -16.81 14.78
N VAL A 341 -9.55 -17.43 14.39
CA VAL A 341 -10.45 -17.00 13.30
C VAL A 341 -11.88 -16.72 13.79
N VAL A 342 -12.09 -16.79 15.09
CA VAL A 342 -13.39 -16.52 15.71
C VAL A 342 -13.39 -15.18 16.40
N TYR A 343 -14.56 -14.50 16.38
CA TYR A 343 -14.74 -13.22 17.04
C TYR A 343 -14.53 -13.33 18.56
N GLU A 344 -13.72 -12.44 19.12
CA GLU A 344 -13.38 -12.40 20.55
C GLU A 344 -13.53 -10.99 21.16
N GLY A 345 -14.57 -10.27 20.77
CA GLY A 345 -14.92 -9.00 21.40
C GLY A 345 -14.33 -7.75 20.74
N HIS A 346 -13.66 -7.90 19.58
CA HIS A 346 -13.21 -6.77 18.77
C HIS A 346 -13.43 -7.07 17.29
N GLU A 347 -13.96 -6.12 16.53
CA GLU A 347 -14.27 -6.28 15.11
C GLU A 347 -13.01 -6.38 14.25
N CYS A 348 -11.95 -5.65 14.63
CA CYS A 348 -10.68 -5.63 13.91
C CYS A 348 -9.68 -6.60 14.53
N GLN A 349 -9.89 -7.91 14.32
CA GLN A 349 -8.96 -8.94 14.75
C GLN A 349 -7.93 -9.24 13.66
N TRP A 350 -6.64 -9.15 14.01
CA TRP A 350 -5.50 -9.38 13.14
C TRP A 350 -4.66 -10.60 13.53
N ASN A 351 -5.17 -11.40 14.47
CA ASN A 351 -4.52 -12.62 14.95
C ASN A 351 -4.90 -13.89 14.17
N GLY A 352 -5.48 -13.75 12.97
CA GLY A 352 -5.86 -14.89 12.13
C GLY A 352 -6.72 -14.60 10.92
N PRO A 353 -7.82 -13.82 11.00
CA PRO A 353 -8.69 -13.55 9.85
C PRO A 353 -7.96 -12.94 8.66
N SER A 354 -8.41 -13.23 7.42
CA SER A 354 -7.88 -12.57 6.23
C SER A 354 -8.36 -11.14 6.14
N TRP A 355 -7.43 -10.22 5.88
CA TRP A 355 -7.73 -8.80 5.69
C TRP A 355 -7.33 -8.33 4.30
N PRO A 356 -8.23 -7.67 3.54
CA PRO A 356 -7.90 -7.11 2.22
C PRO A 356 -6.73 -6.14 2.26
N PHE A 357 -6.61 -5.35 3.31
CA PHE A 357 -5.50 -4.42 3.55
C PHE A 357 -4.14 -5.12 3.48
N ALA A 358 -3.90 -6.12 4.35
CA ALA A 358 -2.65 -6.87 4.38
C ALA A 358 -2.45 -7.73 3.12
N THR A 359 -3.54 -8.27 2.56
CA THR A 359 -3.49 -9.04 1.31
C THR A 359 -3.02 -8.17 0.14
N ALA A 360 -3.52 -6.94 0.02
CA ALA A 360 -3.09 -6.00 -1.03
C ALA A 360 -1.60 -5.64 -0.90
N GLN A 361 -1.13 -5.42 0.33
CA GLN A 361 0.30 -5.19 0.60
C GLN A 361 1.16 -6.39 0.19
N THR A 362 0.73 -7.59 0.58
CA THR A 362 1.43 -8.85 0.25
C THR A 362 1.48 -9.09 -1.25
N LEU A 363 0.37 -8.87 -1.98
CA LEU A 363 0.33 -9.01 -3.44
C LEU A 363 1.24 -8.00 -4.14
N THR A 364 1.28 -6.76 -3.66
CA THR A 364 2.19 -5.73 -4.18
C THR A 364 3.66 -6.12 -3.95
N ALA A 365 3.97 -6.63 -2.77
CA ALA A 365 5.30 -7.12 -2.41
C ALA A 365 5.73 -8.31 -3.29
N LEU A 366 4.81 -9.27 -3.48
CA LEU A 366 5.03 -10.44 -4.32
C LEU A 366 5.25 -10.06 -5.80
N ALA A 367 4.40 -9.18 -6.34
CA ALA A 367 4.54 -8.70 -7.71
C ALA A 367 5.90 -8.03 -7.95
N ARG A 368 6.36 -7.20 -7.01
CA ARG A 368 7.70 -6.59 -7.08
C ARG A 368 8.83 -7.60 -7.01
N THR A 369 8.70 -8.62 -6.16
CA THR A 369 9.68 -9.70 -6.06
C THR A 369 9.79 -10.45 -7.39
N LEU A 370 8.66 -10.87 -7.95
CA LEU A 370 8.61 -11.57 -9.24
C LEU A 370 9.15 -10.71 -10.38
N HIS A 371 8.85 -9.43 -10.40
CA HIS A 371 9.37 -8.51 -11.41
C HIS A 371 10.89 -8.33 -11.32
N ARG A 372 11.45 -8.27 -10.11
CA ARG A 372 12.88 -8.08 -9.88
C ARG A 372 13.68 -9.36 -10.13
N ASP A 373 13.22 -10.49 -9.61
CA ASP A 373 14.01 -11.72 -9.48
C ASP A 373 13.54 -12.83 -10.45
N GLY A 374 12.42 -12.61 -11.17
CA GLY A 374 11.85 -13.57 -12.11
C GLY A 374 10.97 -14.64 -11.45
N GLU A 375 10.36 -15.50 -12.28
CA GLU A 375 9.41 -16.52 -11.83
C GLU A 375 10.04 -17.60 -10.93
N ASN A 376 11.34 -17.77 -10.99
CA ASN A 376 12.08 -18.74 -10.14
C ASN A 376 12.49 -18.16 -8.78
N ALA A 377 11.98 -16.98 -8.44
CA ALA A 377 12.32 -16.29 -7.19
C ALA A 377 11.59 -16.86 -5.94
N LEU A 378 10.64 -17.78 -6.14
CA LEU A 378 9.76 -18.32 -5.09
C LEU A 378 10.01 -19.79 -4.84
#